data_146d24713432d25739f94c62025dba5f
#
_entry.id   146d24713432d25739f94c62025dba5f
#
_cell.length_a   1.000
_cell.length_b   1.000
_cell.length_c   1.000
_cell.angle_alpha   90.00
_cell.angle_beta   90.00
_cell.angle_gamma   90.00
#
_symmetry.space_group_name_H-M   'P 1'
#
loop_
_entity.id
_entity.type
_entity.pdbx_description
1 polymer ?
#
loop_
_entity_poly.entity_id
_entity_poly.type
_entity_poly.pdbx_seq_one_letter_code
_entity_poly.pdbx_strand_id
1 'polypeptide(L)'
;MIALGKKTWPRYWSACEHLVDEKRRLQIPAKWLPPEDLRDLDHLLMLWQLSGQERPCLLALSPPAFEALEQKMSAMAFADPKAESLRRLITYDSEIVRPDGAGRICLPQRFVDEAGIKRKAMLVGMGDRFQIWDPEYYQVIRRQDIARKQEAIQLI
;
A
#
# COMPACT_ATOMS: atom_id res chain seq x y z
N MET A 1 -1.31 13.83 11.13
CA MET A 1 -2.49 13.15 10.57
C MET A 1 -2.90 13.81 9.26
N ILE A 2 -3.43 13.02 8.33
CA ILE A 2 -3.99 13.52 7.08
C ILE A 2 -5.44 13.87 7.30
N ALA A 3 -5.87 15.04 6.85
CA ALA A 3 -7.26 15.48 6.99
C ALA A 3 -8.12 14.96 5.83
N LEU A 4 -9.31 14.47 6.13
CA LEU A 4 -10.35 14.13 5.16
C LEU A 4 -11.61 14.90 5.60
N GLY A 5 -11.87 16.04 4.95
CA GLY A 5 -12.87 17.00 5.43
C GLY A 5 -12.50 17.53 6.81
N LYS A 6 -13.40 17.38 7.80
CA LYS A 6 -13.15 17.75 9.21
C LYS A 6 -12.56 16.61 10.04
N LYS A 7 -12.38 15.41 9.45
CA LYS A 7 -11.88 14.22 10.12
C LYS A 7 -10.44 13.95 9.74
N THR A 8 -9.70 13.30 10.62
CA THR A 8 -8.28 13.03 10.42
C THR A 8 -8.05 11.56 10.15
N TRP A 9 -7.06 11.29 9.29
CA TRP A 9 -6.62 9.96 8.96
C TRP A 9 -5.29 9.65 9.66
N PRO A 10 -5.11 8.42 10.20
CA PRO A 10 -3.85 8.05 10.84
C PRO A 10 -2.67 8.13 9.87
N ARG A 11 -1.51 8.45 10.40
CA ARG A 11 -0.25 8.34 9.68
C ARG A 11 0.33 6.95 9.90
N TYR A 12 0.83 6.34 8.84
CA TYR A 12 1.39 5.00 8.89
C TYR A 12 2.89 5.08 9.14
N TRP A 13 3.28 4.85 10.38
CA TRP A 13 4.67 4.84 10.82
C TRP A 13 4.97 3.52 11.52
N SER A 14 6.23 3.13 11.53
CA SER A 14 6.73 1.85 12.05
C SER A 14 6.48 0.69 11.12
N ALA A 15 6.87 -0.48 11.56
CA ALA A 15 6.68 -1.73 10.85
C ALA A 15 6.24 -2.80 11.84
N CYS A 16 5.48 -3.77 11.37
CA CYS A 16 5.04 -4.90 12.18
C CYS A 16 4.72 -6.10 11.29
N GLU A 17 4.84 -7.29 11.86
CA GLU A 17 4.49 -8.53 11.19
C GLU A 17 3.12 -8.99 11.67
N HIS A 18 2.27 -9.41 10.73
CA HIS A 18 0.94 -9.93 11.03
C HIS A 18 0.68 -11.22 10.27
N LEU A 19 -0.23 -12.02 10.81
CA LEU A 19 -0.68 -13.24 10.14
C LEU A 19 -1.65 -12.89 9.02
N VAL A 20 -1.57 -13.68 7.95
CA VAL A 20 -2.55 -13.68 6.85
C VAL A 20 -3.34 -14.97 6.99
N ASP A 21 -4.66 -14.88 7.15
CA ASP A 21 -5.49 -16.06 7.36
C ASP A 21 -5.76 -16.85 6.07
N GLU A 22 -6.47 -17.96 6.18
CA GLU A 22 -6.76 -18.84 5.05
C GLU A 22 -7.60 -18.16 3.96
N LYS A 23 -8.34 -17.12 4.31
CA LYS A 23 -9.14 -16.33 3.37
C LYS A 23 -8.38 -15.09 2.88
N ARG A 24 -7.07 -15.05 3.12
CA ARG A 24 -6.18 -13.93 2.74
C ARG A 24 -6.55 -12.61 3.42
N ARG A 25 -7.12 -12.65 4.61
CA ARG A 25 -7.42 -11.45 5.38
C ARG A 25 -6.23 -11.07 6.24
N LEU A 26 -5.90 -9.80 6.22
CA LEU A 26 -4.78 -9.22 6.94
C LEU A 26 -5.30 -8.10 7.84
N GLN A 27 -4.98 -8.16 9.12
CA GLN A 27 -5.36 -7.13 10.10
C GLN A 27 -4.53 -5.87 9.88
N ILE A 28 -5.20 -4.73 9.71
CA ILE A 28 -4.53 -3.44 9.79
C ILE A 28 -4.19 -3.20 11.27
N PRO A 29 -2.95 -2.84 11.62
CA PRO A 29 -2.58 -2.56 13.01
C PRO A 29 -3.51 -1.53 13.66
N ALA A 30 -3.83 -1.74 14.92
CA ALA A 30 -4.79 -0.88 15.63
C ALA A 30 -4.40 0.60 15.59
N LYS A 31 -3.11 0.92 15.68
CA LYS A 31 -2.61 2.30 15.61
C LYS A 31 -2.78 2.96 14.24
N TRP A 32 -3.06 2.17 13.20
CA TRP A 32 -3.30 2.65 11.84
C TRP A 32 -4.79 2.70 11.49
N LEU A 33 -5.66 2.24 12.39
CA LEU A 33 -7.09 2.30 12.17
C LEU A 33 -7.61 3.71 12.45
N PRO A 34 -8.44 4.25 11.56
CA PRO A 34 -9.10 5.53 11.81
C PRO A 34 -10.26 5.38 12.79
N PRO A 35 -10.93 6.49 13.18
CA PRO A 35 -12.20 6.41 13.91
C PRO A 35 -13.20 5.49 13.19
N GLU A 36 -14.08 4.84 13.96
CA GLU A 36 -15.02 3.82 13.45
C GLU A 36 -15.81 4.24 12.22
N ASP A 37 -16.26 5.47 12.19
CA ASP A 37 -17.05 6.01 11.08
C ASP A 37 -16.27 6.24 9.78
N LEU A 38 -14.95 6.05 9.82
CA LEU A 38 -14.07 6.15 8.63
C LEU A 38 -13.48 4.81 8.22
N ARG A 39 -13.80 3.71 8.92
CA ARG A 39 -13.18 2.40 8.69
C ARG A 39 -13.65 1.69 7.43
N ASP A 40 -14.83 2.04 6.93
CA ASP A 40 -15.45 1.41 5.77
C ASP A 40 -15.18 2.14 4.45
N LEU A 41 -14.20 3.02 4.42
CA LEU A 41 -13.83 3.75 3.22
C LEU A 41 -12.89 2.92 2.33
N ASP A 42 -12.95 3.20 1.03
CA ASP A 42 -12.16 2.51 0.04
C ASP A 42 -10.68 2.87 0.16
N HIS A 43 -9.85 1.84 0.21
CA HIS A 43 -8.40 1.90 0.04
C HIS A 43 -8.05 1.40 -1.35
N LEU A 44 -6.92 1.83 -1.88
CA LEU A 44 -6.37 1.24 -3.10
C LEU A 44 -5.20 0.34 -2.72
N LEU A 45 -5.25 -0.88 -3.19
CA LEU A 45 -4.16 -1.83 -3.06
C LEU A 45 -3.55 -2.07 -4.43
N MET A 46 -2.24 -1.94 -4.57
CA MET A 46 -1.58 -2.08 -5.86
C MET A 46 -0.28 -2.86 -5.76
N LEU A 47 0.04 -3.59 -6.81
CA LEU A 47 1.35 -4.19 -6.96
C LEU A 47 2.37 -3.08 -7.21
N TRP A 48 3.47 -3.12 -6.48
CA TRP A 48 4.47 -2.07 -6.52
C TRP A 48 5.87 -2.67 -6.58
N GLN A 49 6.56 -2.41 -7.68
CA GLN A 49 7.91 -2.93 -7.89
C GLN A 49 8.79 -1.84 -8.48
N LEU A 50 9.87 -1.54 -7.77
CA LEU A 50 10.89 -0.63 -8.25
C LEU A 50 12.02 -1.39 -8.94
N SER A 51 12.78 -0.67 -9.74
CA SER A 51 13.97 -1.21 -10.40
C SER A 51 14.92 -1.84 -9.38
N GLY A 52 15.43 -3.01 -9.67
CA GLY A 52 16.32 -3.77 -8.78
C GLY A 52 15.61 -4.68 -7.79
N GLN A 53 14.30 -4.68 -7.76
CA GLN A 53 13.52 -5.64 -6.97
C GLN A 53 13.20 -6.88 -7.80
N GLU A 54 13.30 -8.06 -7.19
CA GLU A 54 13.00 -9.33 -7.88
C GLU A 54 11.50 -9.61 -7.96
N ARG A 55 10.73 -9.07 -7.04
CA ARG A 55 9.27 -9.20 -7.01
C ARG A 55 8.64 -7.99 -6.34
N PRO A 56 7.33 -7.76 -6.60
CA PRO A 56 6.65 -6.62 -6.03
C PRO A 56 6.36 -6.79 -4.53
N CYS A 57 6.08 -5.68 -3.89
CA CYS A 57 5.27 -5.66 -2.67
C CYS A 57 3.86 -5.21 -3.02
N LEU A 58 2.98 -5.14 -2.04
CA LEU A 58 1.70 -4.47 -2.17
C LEU A 58 1.81 -3.09 -1.55
N LEU A 59 1.31 -2.09 -2.25
CA LEU A 59 1.23 -0.72 -1.75
C LEU A 59 -0.21 -0.41 -1.44
N ALA A 60 -0.51 -0.05 -0.20
CA ALA A 60 -1.84 0.33 0.23
C ALA A 60 -1.93 1.84 0.39
N LEU A 61 -2.78 2.46 -0.40
CA LEU A 61 -3.08 3.88 -0.29
C LEU A 61 -4.27 4.08 0.64
N SER A 62 -4.13 4.98 1.61
CA SER A 62 -5.25 5.43 2.43
C SER A 62 -6.34 6.07 1.56
N PRO A 63 -7.60 6.17 2.03
CA PRO A 63 -8.63 6.86 1.29
C PRO A 63 -8.24 8.28 0.82
N PRO A 64 -7.61 9.14 1.65
CA PRO A 64 -7.15 10.45 1.15
C PRO A 64 -6.08 10.34 0.06
N ALA A 65 -5.13 9.42 0.19
CA ALA A 65 -4.09 9.21 -0.82
C ALA A 65 -4.67 8.64 -2.11
N PHE A 66 -5.64 7.75 -2.01
CA PHE A 66 -6.36 7.20 -3.16
C PHE A 66 -7.12 8.30 -3.89
N GLU A 67 -7.85 9.12 -3.18
CA GLU A 67 -8.57 10.26 -3.77
C GLU A 67 -7.62 11.21 -4.51
N ALA A 68 -6.47 11.52 -3.92
CA ALA A 68 -5.45 12.35 -4.56
C ALA A 68 -4.93 11.73 -5.87
N LEU A 69 -4.71 10.41 -5.88
CA LEU A 69 -4.31 9.70 -7.10
C LEU A 69 -5.39 9.76 -8.17
N GLU A 70 -6.65 9.53 -7.81
CA GLU A 70 -7.78 9.62 -8.75
C GLU A 70 -7.88 11.00 -9.38
N GLN A 71 -7.69 12.05 -8.59
CA GLN A 71 -7.70 13.41 -9.10
C GLN A 71 -6.57 13.66 -10.10
N LYS A 72 -5.37 13.17 -9.82
CA LYS A 72 -4.25 13.27 -10.75
C LYS A 72 -4.50 12.52 -12.04
N MET A 73 -5.07 11.34 -11.95
CA MET A 73 -5.40 10.53 -13.14
C MET A 73 -6.48 11.22 -13.99
N SER A 74 -7.49 11.79 -13.36
CA SER A 74 -8.55 12.53 -14.06
C SER A 74 -8.05 13.77 -14.77
N ALA A 75 -7.00 14.40 -14.25
CA ALA A 75 -6.40 15.61 -14.83
C ALA A 75 -5.48 15.33 -16.03
N MET A 76 -5.10 14.06 -16.25
CA MET A 76 -4.26 13.71 -17.39
C MET A 76 -5.03 13.85 -18.71
N ALA A 77 -4.31 14.27 -19.77
CA ALA A 77 -4.90 14.48 -21.09
C ALA A 77 -5.61 13.20 -21.60
N PHE A 78 -6.85 13.35 -22.04
CA PHE A 78 -7.71 12.24 -22.46
C PHE A 78 -7.15 11.47 -23.66
N ALA A 79 -6.60 12.17 -24.64
CA ALA A 79 -6.15 11.57 -25.90
C ALA A 79 -4.63 11.34 -25.97
N ASP A 80 -3.90 11.56 -24.88
CA ASP A 80 -2.46 11.32 -24.84
C ASP A 80 -2.16 9.83 -24.68
N PRO A 81 -1.46 9.19 -25.63
CA PRO A 81 -1.13 7.77 -25.55
C PRO A 81 -0.33 7.39 -24.30
N LYS A 82 0.52 8.28 -23.80
CA LYS A 82 1.30 8.05 -22.56
C LYS A 82 0.38 8.01 -21.35
N ALA A 83 -0.58 8.95 -21.28
CA ALA A 83 -1.55 8.99 -20.20
C ALA A 83 -2.44 7.75 -20.21
N GLU A 84 -2.88 7.30 -21.38
CA GLU A 84 -3.65 6.07 -21.53
C GLU A 84 -2.87 4.84 -21.05
N SER A 85 -1.60 4.74 -21.44
CA SER A 85 -0.74 3.64 -20.97
C SER A 85 -0.59 3.65 -19.46
N LEU A 86 -0.39 4.82 -18.87
CA LEU A 86 -0.24 4.93 -17.41
C LEU A 86 -1.53 4.56 -16.68
N ARG A 87 -2.69 5.01 -17.19
CA ARG A 87 -3.98 4.62 -16.61
C ARG A 87 -4.16 3.10 -16.61
N ARG A 88 -3.87 2.45 -17.73
CA ARG A 88 -3.99 0.99 -17.83
C ARG A 88 -3.03 0.28 -16.87
N LEU A 89 -1.78 0.73 -16.78
CA LEU A 89 -0.80 0.14 -15.88
C LEU A 89 -1.24 0.25 -14.41
N ILE A 90 -1.69 1.42 -14.00
CA ILE A 90 -2.13 1.64 -12.63
C ILE A 90 -3.37 0.81 -12.32
N THR A 91 -4.39 0.88 -13.17
CA THR A 91 -5.66 0.22 -12.88
C THR A 91 -5.56 -1.30 -12.99
N TYR A 92 -4.78 -1.82 -13.93
CA TYR A 92 -4.61 -3.27 -14.09
C TYR A 92 -3.97 -3.92 -12.87
N ASP A 93 -3.00 -3.24 -12.27
CA ASP A 93 -2.26 -3.75 -11.11
C ASP A 93 -2.81 -3.25 -9.77
N SER A 94 -4.05 -2.80 -9.73
CA SER A 94 -4.68 -2.27 -8.53
C SER A 94 -6.05 -2.90 -8.28
N GLU A 95 -6.43 -2.93 -7.00
CA GLU A 95 -7.75 -3.35 -6.54
C GLU A 95 -8.24 -2.38 -5.48
N ILE A 96 -9.51 -2.03 -5.54
CA ILE A 96 -10.15 -1.28 -4.46
C ILE A 96 -10.50 -2.28 -3.36
N VAL A 97 -10.02 -2.04 -2.15
CA VAL A 97 -10.31 -2.88 -1.00
C VAL A 97 -10.94 -2.05 0.10
N ARG A 98 -11.86 -2.67 0.82
CA ARG A 98 -12.55 -2.03 1.94
C ARG A 98 -12.34 -2.86 3.19
N PRO A 99 -11.80 -2.30 4.27
CA PRO A 99 -11.66 -3.03 5.51
C PRO A 99 -13.00 -3.54 6.03
N ASP A 100 -13.00 -4.71 6.63
CA ASP A 100 -14.20 -5.23 7.31
C ASP A 100 -14.39 -4.55 8.67
N GLY A 101 -15.45 -4.93 9.39
CA GLY A 101 -15.77 -4.33 10.70
C GLY A 101 -14.67 -4.53 11.75
N ALA A 102 -13.80 -5.51 11.59
CA ALA A 102 -12.65 -5.75 12.46
C ALA A 102 -11.37 -5.03 12.02
N GLY A 103 -11.42 -4.31 10.90
CA GLY A 103 -10.26 -3.62 10.35
C GLY A 103 -9.32 -4.51 9.55
N ARG A 104 -9.83 -5.62 9.01
CA ARG A 104 -9.07 -6.53 8.15
C ARG A 104 -9.33 -6.22 6.69
N ILE A 105 -8.30 -6.35 5.87
CA ILE A 105 -8.42 -6.26 4.41
C ILE A 105 -8.18 -7.65 3.80
N CYS A 106 -8.91 -7.95 2.73
CA CYS A 106 -8.74 -9.19 1.98
C CYS A 106 -7.77 -8.92 0.82
N LEU A 107 -6.65 -9.66 0.81
CA LEU A 107 -5.65 -9.51 -0.23
C LEU A 107 -6.06 -10.34 -1.46
N PRO A 108 -6.08 -9.74 -2.67
CA PRO A 108 -6.36 -10.51 -3.88
C PRO A 108 -5.38 -11.65 -4.09
N GLN A 109 -5.86 -12.80 -4.58
CA GLN A 109 -5.02 -13.99 -4.80
C GLN A 109 -3.83 -13.70 -5.71
N ARG A 110 -4.08 -13.00 -6.81
CA ARG A 110 -3.02 -12.61 -7.75
C ARG A 110 -1.92 -11.82 -7.04
N PHE A 111 -2.29 -10.92 -6.15
CA PHE A 111 -1.34 -10.03 -5.48
C PHE A 111 -0.47 -10.80 -4.48
N VAL A 112 -1.06 -11.69 -3.69
CA VAL A 112 -0.27 -12.48 -2.75
C VAL A 112 0.66 -13.45 -3.48
N ASP A 113 0.23 -13.99 -4.61
CA ASP A 113 1.05 -14.89 -5.42
C ASP A 113 2.25 -14.13 -6.00
N GLU A 114 2.04 -13.00 -6.62
CA GLU A 114 3.12 -12.21 -7.21
C GLU A 114 4.08 -11.64 -6.18
N ALA A 115 3.58 -11.23 -5.02
CA ALA A 115 4.42 -10.71 -3.94
C ALA A 115 5.07 -11.81 -3.10
N GLY A 116 4.67 -13.07 -3.28
CA GLY A 116 5.19 -14.19 -2.51
C GLY A 116 4.73 -14.21 -1.07
N ILE A 117 3.61 -13.55 -0.77
CA ILE A 117 3.04 -13.51 0.58
C ILE A 117 2.25 -14.79 0.83
N LYS A 118 2.50 -15.42 1.97
CA LYS A 118 1.84 -16.67 2.34
C LYS A 118 1.01 -16.49 3.62
N ARG A 119 1.53 -16.96 4.75
CA ARG A 119 0.83 -16.95 6.03
C ARG A 119 1.18 -15.75 6.91
N LYS A 120 2.22 -15.02 6.55
CA LYS A 120 2.69 -13.85 7.29
C LYS A 120 3.01 -12.73 6.32
N ALA A 121 2.80 -11.51 6.76
CA ALA A 121 3.14 -10.33 6.00
C ALA A 121 3.85 -9.31 6.88
N MET A 122 4.84 -8.64 6.33
CA MET A 122 5.49 -7.50 6.96
C MET A 122 4.80 -6.22 6.46
N LEU A 123 4.23 -5.46 7.37
CA LEU A 123 3.62 -4.16 7.06
C LEU A 123 4.61 -3.06 7.42
N VAL A 124 4.87 -2.18 6.47
CA VAL A 124 5.84 -1.10 6.63
C VAL A 124 5.15 0.23 6.34
N GLY A 125 5.08 1.10 7.34
CA GLY A 125 4.49 2.43 7.18
C GLY A 125 5.37 3.32 6.31
N MET A 126 4.73 4.08 5.43
CA MET A 126 5.38 5.01 4.49
C MET A 126 4.78 6.42 4.58
N GLY A 127 4.20 6.79 5.74
CA GLY A 127 3.57 8.09 5.95
C GLY A 127 2.08 8.08 5.66
N ASP A 128 1.68 8.42 4.44
CA ASP A 128 0.28 8.43 4.00
C ASP A 128 -0.18 7.11 3.34
N ARG A 129 0.72 6.13 3.30
CA ARG A 129 0.51 4.81 2.70
C ARG A 129 1.33 3.79 3.46
N PHE A 130 1.09 2.51 3.19
CA PHE A 130 1.94 1.46 3.76
C PHE A 130 2.19 0.37 2.73
N GLN A 131 3.24 -0.38 2.95
CA GLN A 131 3.63 -1.50 2.10
C GLN A 131 3.40 -2.81 2.83
N ILE A 132 3.10 -3.84 2.06
CA ILE A 132 2.90 -5.21 2.56
C ILE A 132 3.87 -6.11 1.79
N TRP A 133 4.75 -6.77 2.52
CA TRP A 133 5.83 -7.58 1.98
C TRP A 133 5.77 -9.01 2.48
N ASP A 134 6.30 -9.94 1.67
CA ASP A 134 6.75 -11.21 2.21
C ASP A 134 7.87 -10.93 3.23
N PRO A 135 7.77 -11.45 4.48
CA PRO A 135 8.74 -11.10 5.52
C PRO A 135 10.19 -11.46 5.19
N GLU A 136 10.42 -12.61 4.56
CA GLU A 136 11.79 -13.03 4.19
C GLU A 136 12.37 -12.12 3.12
N TYR A 137 11.58 -11.83 2.10
CA TYR A 137 12.05 -10.92 1.04
C TYR A 137 12.26 -9.51 1.58
N TYR A 138 11.43 -9.06 2.51
CA TYR A 138 11.61 -7.75 3.13
C TYR A 138 12.96 -7.63 3.83
N GLN A 139 13.49 -8.70 4.41
CA GLN A 139 14.83 -8.67 5.02
C GLN A 139 15.92 -8.37 3.99
N VAL A 140 15.77 -8.86 2.77
CA VAL A 140 16.67 -8.52 1.65
C VAL A 140 16.59 -7.03 1.33
N ILE A 141 15.36 -6.52 1.19
CA ILE A 141 15.11 -5.10 0.93
C ILE A 141 15.66 -4.22 2.06
N ARG A 142 15.43 -4.63 3.30
CA ARG A 142 15.92 -3.91 4.49
C ARG A 142 17.44 -3.77 4.47
N ARG A 143 18.16 -4.84 4.13
CA ARG A 143 19.63 -4.79 4.02
C ARG A 143 20.06 -3.84 2.90
N GLN A 144 19.38 -3.83 1.77
CA GLN A 144 19.66 -2.89 0.69
C GLN A 144 19.42 -1.45 1.11
N ASP A 145 18.33 -1.20 1.83
CA ASP A 145 18.00 0.13 2.35
C ASP A 145 19.08 0.64 3.30
N ILE A 146 19.53 -0.20 4.22
CA ILE A 146 20.60 0.15 5.17
C ILE A 146 21.90 0.47 4.42
N ALA A 147 22.23 -0.30 3.37
CA ALA A 147 23.42 -0.05 2.57
C ALA A 147 23.35 1.28 1.82
N ARG A 148 22.13 1.77 1.48
CA ARG A 148 21.92 3.05 0.79
C ARG A 148 21.77 4.23 1.74
N LYS A 149 21.74 4.01 3.04
CA LYS A 149 21.38 5.05 4.01
C LYS A 149 22.18 6.34 3.85
N GLN A 150 23.51 6.25 3.67
CA GLN A 150 24.37 7.43 3.57
C GLN A 150 24.06 8.27 2.32
N GLU A 151 23.73 7.64 1.21
CA GLU A 151 23.28 8.34 0.01
C GLU A 151 21.88 8.91 0.19
N ALA A 152 20.95 8.10 0.69
CA ALA A 152 19.54 8.45 0.76
C ALA A 152 19.28 9.60 1.75
N ILE A 153 20.02 9.67 2.85
CA ILE A 153 19.82 10.70 3.88
C ILE A 153 20.09 12.11 3.35
N GLN A 154 20.80 12.24 2.25
CA GLN A 154 21.06 13.54 1.61
C GLN A 154 19.82 14.15 0.94
N LEU A 155 18.73 13.39 0.84
CA LEU A 155 17.45 13.89 0.32
C LEU A 155 16.72 14.83 1.29
N ILE A 156 17.17 14.90 2.55
CA ILE A 156 16.53 15.74 3.57
C ILE A 156 17.46 16.84 4.14
#